data_4175f67856acc2ce382fcb2d2ea5876a
#
_entry.id   4175f67856acc2ce382fcb2d2ea5876a
#
_cell.length_a   1.000
_cell.length_b   1.000
_cell.length_c   1.000
_cell.angle_alpha   90.00
_cell.angle_beta   90.00
_cell.angle_gamma   90.00
#
_symmetry.space_group_name_H-M   'P 1'
#
loop_
_entity.id
_entity.type
_entity.pdbx_description
1 polymer ?
#
loop_
_entity_poly.entity_id
_entity_poly.type
_entity_poly.pdbx_seq_one_letter_code
_entity_poly.pdbx_strand_id
1 'polypeptide(L)'
;HEDGAWRGGAFLLSHNINYVLRLAAEGKEAQQANAIENSLQANRNIMHSLRLMRLSPLTLGFSPISLADSYDQWYQDWQNHELYDEYWQTIGNGFTNHFANASDVPILLIGQWYDAFLGGTLDQFTAYSQGRQSPVHLIISGGEHGNVYSRRTYSGDVDLGPTSPIHVGTE
;
A
#
# COMPACT_ATOMS: atom_id res chain seq x y z
N HIS A 1 -3.05 -9.23 -1.84
CA HIS A 1 -4.44 -8.99 -2.23
C HIS A 1 -5.11 -8.04 -1.23
N GLU A 2 -5.55 -8.53 -0.09
CA GLU A 2 -6.16 -7.68 0.94
C GLU A 2 -5.17 -6.65 1.49
N ASP A 3 -5.62 -5.43 1.72
CA ASP A 3 -4.87 -4.26 2.14
C ASP A 3 -3.74 -3.81 1.19
N GLY A 4 -3.57 -4.48 0.06
CA GLY A 4 -2.69 -4.04 -1.02
C GLY A 4 -3.52 -3.43 -2.15
N ALA A 5 -4.00 -4.27 -3.07
CA ALA A 5 -4.80 -3.83 -4.20
C ALA A 5 -6.31 -3.84 -3.91
N TRP A 6 -6.79 -4.76 -3.09
CA TRP A 6 -8.19 -4.97 -2.76
C TRP A 6 -8.44 -4.88 -1.26
N ARG A 7 -9.66 -4.57 -0.86
CA ARG A 7 -10.11 -4.63 0.53
C ARG A 7 -11.58 -4.96 0.61
N GLY A 8 -11.92 -6.08 1.25
CA GLY A 8 -13.30 -6.53 1.39
C GLY A 8 -14.04 -6.65 0.05
N GLY A 9 -13.36 -7.06 -1.00
CA GLY A 9 -13.89 -7.17 -2.36
C GLY A 9 -13.96 -5.85 -3.15
N ALA A 10 -13.46 -4.73 -2.59
CA ALA A 10 -13.40 -3.45 -3.29
C ALA A 10 -11.96 -3.15 -3.74
N PHE A 11 -11.78 -2.81 -5.02
CA PHE A 11 -10.49 -2.35 -5.53
C PHE A 11 -10.14 -0.96 -4.99
N LEU A 12 -8.96 -0.81 -4.42
CA LEU A 12 -8.51 0.45 -3.80
C LEU A 12 -8.02 1.44 -4.88
N LEU A 13 -8.91 1.84 -5.77
CA LEU A 13 -8.62 2.59 -6.99
C LEU A 13 -7.72 3.81 -6.74
N SER A 14 -8.12 4.70 -5.84
CA SER A 14 -7.37 5.94 -5.57
C SER A 14 -5.98 5.69 -5.00
N HIS A 15 -5.85 4.68 -4.13
CA HIS A 15 -4.56 4.27 -3.57
C HIS A 15 -3.66 3.69 -4.65
N ASN A 16 -4.16 2.71 -5.40
CA ASN A 16 -3.39 1.95 -6.36
C ASN A 16 -2.91 2.80 -7.54
N ILE A 17 -3.79 3.64 -8.10
CA ILE A 17 -3.40 4.48 -9.23
C ILE A 17 -2.31 5.50 -8.85
N ASN A 18 -2.39 6.08 -7.67
CA ASN A 18 -1.37 7.01 -7.18
C ASN A 18 -0.03 6.29 -6.90
N TYR A 19 -0.10 5.09 -6.34
CA TYR A 19 1.07 4.28 -6.05
C TYR A 19 1.81 3.89 -7.33
N VAL A 20 1.08 3.36 -8.32
CA VAL A 20 1.69 2.92 -9.59
C VAL A 20 2.21 4.11 -10.39
N LEU A 21 1.48 5.24 -10.44
CA LEU A 21 1.97 6.47 -11.08
C LEU A 21 3.29 6.96 -10.48
N ARG A 22 3.42 6.92 -9.15
CA ARG A 22 4.66 7.31 -8.47
C ARG A 22 5.82 6.41 -8.87
N LEU A 23 5.61 5.09 -8.85
CA LEU A 23 6.65 4.14 -9.24
C LEU A 23 7.02 4.27 -10.72
N ALA A 24 6.04 4.49 -11.59
CA ALA A 24 6.28 4.73 -13.01
C ALA A 24 7.14 5.98 -13.24
N ALA A 25 6.91 7.05 -12.47
CA ALA A 25 7.71 8.27 -12.55
C ALA A 25 9.16 8.08 -12.07
N GLU A 26 9.38 7.17 -11.12
CA GLU A 26 10.71 6.82 -10.61
C GLU A 26 11.42 5.75 -11.46
N GLY A 27 10.68 5.09 -12.37
CA GLY A 27 11.16 3.95 -13.17
C GLY A 27 11.95 4.33 -14.41
N LYS A 28 12.52 3.31 -15.06
CA LYS A 28 13.35 3.48 -16.27
C LYS A 28 12.57 3.92 -17.52
N GLU A 29 11.26 3.75 -17.54
CA GLU A 29 10.37 4.22 -18.59
C GLU A 29 10.12 5.74 -18.52
N ALA A 30 10.77 6.41 -17.59
CA ALA A 30 10.69 7.84 -17.28
C ALA A 30 11.16 8.81 -18.41
N GLN A 31 11.39 8.34 -19.63
CA GLN A 31 11.52 9.25 -20.79
C GLN A 31 10.28 10.14 -20.97
N GLN A 32 9.18 9.74 -20.37
CA GLN A 32 7.91 10.48 -20.26
C GLN A 32 7.67 11.02 -18.85
N ALA A 33 8.70 11.13 -18.03
CA ALA A 33 8.63 11.46 -16.61
C ALA A 33 7.81 12.75 -16.34
N ASN A 34 7.96 13.78 -17.14
CA ASN A 34 7.21 15.02 -16.97
C ASN A 34 5.69 14.83 -17.15
N ALA A 35 5.29 13.99 -18.10
CA ALA A 35 3.87 13.70 -18.33
C ALA A 35 3.28 12.84 -17.21
N ILE A 36 4.04 11.84 -16.75
CA ILE A 36 3.66 10.99 -15.62
C ILE A 36 3.61 11.81 -14.33
N GLU A 37 4.62 12.64 -14.06
CA GLU A 37 4.64 13.53 -12.89
C GLU A 37 3.48 14.52 -12.91
N ASN A 38 3.17 15.12 -14.06
CA ASN A 38 2.00 15.99 -14.20
C ASN A 38 0.69 15.24 -13.93
N SER A 39 0.59 13.98 -14.36
CA SER A 39 -0.57 13.13 -14.09
C SER A 39 -0.67 12.79 -12.59
N LEU A 40 0.45 12.53 -11.93
CA LEU A 40 0.52 12.30 -10.50
C LEU A 40 0.07 13.53 -9.70
N GLN A 41 0.55 14.71 -10.07
CA GLN A 41 0.14 15.98 -9.43
C GLN A 41 -1.34 16.26 -9.65
N ALA A 42 -1.85 16.06 -10.87
CA ALA A 42 -3.27 16.19 -11.16
C ALA A 42 -4.10 15.22 -10.32
N ASN A 43 -3.63 14.00 -10.13
CA ASN A 43 -4.33 12.95 -9.39
C ASN A 43 -4.42 13.22 -7.87
N ARG A 44 -3.54 14.06 -7.33
CA ARG A 44 -3.65 14.57 -5.95
C ARG A 44 -4.83 15.53 -5.76
N ASN A 45 -5.38 16.04 -6.86
CA ASN A 45 -6.59 16.85 -6.79
C ASN A 45 -7.81 15.93 -6.64
N ILE A 46 -8.62 16.15 -5.60
CA ILE A 46 -9.80 15.34 -5.29
C ILE A 46 -10.80 15.28 -6.46
N MET A 47 -10.95 16.37 -7.22
CA MET A 47 -11.85 16.39 -8.37
C MET A 47 -11.37 15.50 -9.51
N HIS A 48 -10.05 15.39 -9.69
CA HIS A 48 -9.47 14.48 -10.67
C HIS A 48 -9.65 13.03 -10.23
N SER A 49 -9.38 12.72 -8.96
CA SER A 49 -9.61 11.39 -8.39
C SER A 49 -11.07 10.96 -8.52
N LEU A 50 -12.03 11.84 -8.23
CA LEU A 50 -13.46 11.56 -8.41
C LEU A 50 -13.82 11.30 -9.88
N ARG A 51 -13.18 12.01 -10.82
CA ARG A 51 -13.37 11.75 -12.26
C ARG A 51 -12.87 10.36 -12.65
N LEU A 52 -11.69 9.96 -12.16
CA LEU A 52 -11.14 8.62 -12.43
C LEU A 52 -12.04 7.53 -11.85
N MET A 53 -12.58 7.72 -10.64
CA MET A 53 -13.51 6.77 -10.02
C MET A 53 -14.77 6.55 -10.87
N ARG A 54 -15.25 7.57 -11.60
CA ARG A 54 -16.40 7.45 -12.50
C ARG A 54 -16.09 6.68 -13.78
N LEU A 55 -14.81 6.56 -14.13
CA LEU A 55 -14.36 5.84 -15.32
C LEU A 55 -13.93 4.41 -15.00
N SER A 56 -14.03 3.99 -13.74
CA SER A 56 -13.68 2.64 -13.30
C SER A 56 -14.64 1.59 -13.86
N PRO A 57 -14.16 0.37 -14.23
CA PRO A 57 -12.76 -0.02 -14.22
C PRO A 57 -11.95 0.70 -15.32
N LEU A 58 -10.75 1.14 -14.98
CA LEU A 58 -9.86 1.77 -15.96
C LEU A 58 -9.29 0.68 -16.87
N THR A 59 -9.45 0.84 -18.15
CA THR A 59 -8.93 -0.12 -19.14
C THR A 59 -7.51 0.25 -19.61
N LEU A 60 -6.79 -0.75 -20.07
CA LEU A 60 -5.43 -0.58 -20.63
C LEU A 60 -5.41 0.53 -21.69
N GLY A 61 -4.44 1.41 -21.62
CA GLY A 61 -4.28 2.55 -22.52
C GLY A 61 -5.16 3.78 -22.20
N PHE A 62 -6.09 3.68 -21.22
CA PHE A 62 -7.00 4.77 -20.85
C PHE A 62 -6.77 5.32 -19.45
N SER A 63 -5.81 4.77 -18.73
CA SER A 63 -5.41 5.29 -17.42
C SER A 63 -4.31 6.36 -17.57
N PRO A 64 -4.10 7.22 -16.57
CA PRO A 64 -2.92 8.09 -16.54
C PRO A 64 -1.59 7.33 -16.55
N ILE A 65 -1.61 6.03 -16.23
CA ILE A 65 -0.45 5.14 -16.18
C ILE A 65 -0.06 4.66 -17.59
N SER A 66 -0.95 4.79 -18.58
CA SER A 66 -0.73 4.33 -19.96
C SER A 66 0.48 4.96 -20.68
N LEU A 67 1.11 5.94 -20.04
CA LEU A 67 2.38 6.50 -20.48
C LEU A 67 3.60 5.62 -20.12
N ALA A 68 3.41 4.54 -19.38
CA ALA A 68 4.41 3.57 -18.97
C ALA A 68 3.81 2.17 -19.07
N ASP A 69 4.00 1.51 -20.21
CA ASP A 69 3.30 0.29 -20.61
C ASP A 69 3.43 -0.86 -19.58
N SER A 70 4.62 -1.06 -19.01
CA SER A 70 4.83 -2.13 -18.03
C SER A 70 4.08 -1.87 -16.73
N TYR A 71 3.96 -0.62 -16.31
CA TYR A 71 3.23 -0.23 -15.12
C TYR A 71 1.73 -0.22 -15.36
N ASP A 72 1.26 0.13 -16.57
CA ASP A 72 -0.16 0.04 -16.91
C ASP A 72 -0.61 -1.42 -16.93
N GLN A 73 0.18 -2.33 -17.51
CA GLN A 73 -0.10 -3.76 -17.47
C GLN A 73 -0.16 -4.29 -16.03
N TRP A 74 0.80 -3.94 -15.19
CA TRP A 74 0.80 -4.33 -13.79
C TRP A 74 -0.44 -3.84 -13.03
N TYR A 75 -0.87 -2.60 -13.28
CA TYR A 75 -2.09 -2.06 -12.72
C TYR A 75 -3.34 -2.82 -13.19
N GLN A 76 -3.40 -3.19 -14.49
CA GLN A 76 -4.47 -4.01 -15.05
C GLN A 76 -4.51 -5.41 -14.43
N ASP A 77 -3.34 -6.01 -14.22
CA ASP A 77 -3.26 -7.33 -13.57
C ASP A 77 -3.90 -7.28 -12.16
N TRP A 78 -3.65 -6.23 -11.41
CA TRP A 78 -4.29 -6.04 -10.12
C TRP A 78 -5.81 -5.89 -10.20
N GLN A 79 -6.32 -5.20 -11.21
CA GLN A 79 -7.77 -5.05 -11.42
C GLN A 79 -8.43 -6.37 -11.87
N ASN A 80 -7.75 -7.13 -12.73
CA ASN A 80 -8.29 -8.34 -13.33
C ASN A 80 -8.30 -9.52 -12.36
N HIS A 81 -7.46 -9.50 -11.33
CA HIS A 81 -7.39 -10.54 -10.29
C HIS A 81 -8.15 -10.10 -9.04
N GLU A 82 -9.49 -10.00 -9.16
CA GLU A 82 -10.37 -9.56 -8.06
C GLU A 82 -10.49 -10.61 -6.94
N LEU A 83 -10.33 -11.89 -7.28
CA LEU A 83 -10.33 -12.98 -6.32
C LEU A 83 -8.91 -13.31 -5.88
N TYR A 84 -8.78 -13.94 -4.71
CA TYR A 84 -7.50 -14.44 -4.22
C TYR A 84 -7.11 -15.74 -4.98
N ASP A 85 -6.75 -15.58 -6.24
CA ASP A 85 -6.39 -16.64 -7.19
C ASP A 85 -4.88 -16.95 -7.22
N GLU A 86 -4.43 -17.74 -8.20
CA GLU A 86 -3.02 -18.12 -8.35
C GLU A 86 -2.08 -16.92 -8.49
N TYR A 87 -2.54 -15.81 -9.07
CA TYR A 87 -1.74 -14.60 -9.19
C TYR A 87 -1.31 -14.10 -7.81
N TRP A 88 -2.26 -13.96 -6.87
CA TRP A 88 -1.99 -13.48 -5.51
C TRP A 88 -1.32 -14.52 -4.63
N GLN A 89 -1.51 -15.82 -4.94
CA GLN A 89 -0.87 -16.92 -4.21
C GLN A 89 0.61 -17.09 -4.55
N THR A 90 1.06 -16.48 -5.65
CA THR A 90 2.49 -16.44 -6.01
C THR A 90 3.25 -15.62 -4.96
N ILE A 91 4.36 -16.15 -4.47
CA ILE A 91 5.12 -15.59 -3.34
C ILE A 91 5.56 -14.13 -3.56
N GLY A 92 5.73 -13.69 -4.79
CA GLY A 92 6.07 -12.31 -5.13
C GLY A 92 4.90 -11.34 -5.06
N ASN A 93 3.66 -11.83 -5.13
CA ASN A 93 2.44 -11.03 -5.17
C ASN A 93 1.65 -11.07 -3.87
N GLY A 94 1.81 -12.14 -3.10
CA GLY A 94 1.15 -12.29 -1.81
C GLY A 94 1.89 -13.25 -0.89
N PHE A 95 1.85 -13.02 0.40
CA PHE A 95 2.59 -13.80 1.38
C PHE A 95 1.70 -14.61 2.33
N THR A 96 0.40 -14.41 2.28
CA THR A 96 -0.57 -14.98 3.24
C THR A 96 -0.49 -16.50 3.34
N ASN A 97 -0.33 -17.19 2.22
CA ASN A 97 -0.25 -18.66 2.21
C ASN A 97 1.13 -19.22 2.67
N HIS A 98 2.08 -18.33 2.93
CA HIS A 98 3.46 -18.72 3.23
C HIS A 98 3.86 -18.50 4.68
N PHE A 99 2.98 -17.99 5.53
CA PHE A 99 3.27 -17.73 6.95
C PHE A 99 3.76 -18.97 7.69
N ALA A 100 3.16 -20.12 7.43
CA ALA A 100 3.55 -21.39 8.07
C ALA A 100 4.97 -21.84 7.69
N ASN A 101 5.49 -21.40 6.57
CA ASN A 101 6.82 -21.75 6.05
C ASN A 101 7.90 -20.74 6.44
N ALA A 102 7.53 -19.66 7.12
CA ALA A 102 8.49 -18.66 7.56
C ALA A 102 9.40 -19.21 8.67
N SER A 103 10.69 -18.88 8.59
CA SER A 103 11.68 -19.27 9.60
C SER A 103 11.25 -18.85 11.00
N ASP A 104 11.51 -19.71 11.99
CA ASP A 104 11.20 -19.41 13.40
C ASP A 104 12.29 -18.52 14.03
N VAL A 105 12.19 -17.22 13.78
CA VAL A 105 13.06 -16.19 14.32
C VAL A 105 12.23 -15.13 15.04
N PRO A 106 12.81 -14.37 15.99
CA PRO A 106 12.10 -13.22 16.59
C PRO A 106 11.64 -12.22 15.54
N ILE A 107 10.39 -11.76 15.66
CA ILE A 107 9.76 -10.82 14.73
C ILE A 107 9.28 -9.60 15.51
N LEU A 108 9.56 -8.41 14.98
CA LEU A 108 8.94 -7.16 15.38
C LEU A 108 8.14 -6.61 14.20
N LEU A 109 6.83 -6.51 14.37
CA LEU A 109 5.92 -5.85 13.42
C LEU A 109 5.64 -4.43 13.90
N ILE A 110 5.69 -3.49 12.98
CA ILE A 110 5.40 -2.09 13.26
C ILE A 110 4.32 -1.63 12.29
N GLY A 111 3.20 -1.17 12.83
CA GLY A 111 2.09 -0.63 12.07
C GLY A 111 1.69 0.75 12.58
N GLN A 112 0.76 1.39 11.87
CA GLN A 112 0.25 2.70 12.24
C GLN A 112 -1.27 2.74 12.09
N TRP A 113 -1.97 3.47 12.95
CA TRP A 113 -3.43 3.52 12.97
C TRP A 113 -4.04 4.05 11.66
N TYR A 114 -3.32 4.96 10.99
CA TYR A 114 -3.79 5.60 9.75
C TYR A 114 -3.03 5.08 8.52
N ASP A 115 -2.49 3.86 8.61
CA ASP A 115 -1.83 3.18 7.50
C ASP A 115 -2.82 2.28 6.75
N ALA A 116 -2.84 2.37 5.42
CA ALA A 116 -3.66 1.51 4.57
C ALA A 116 -3.32 0.02 4.73
N PHE A 117 -2.11 -0.30 5.18
CA PHE A 117 -1.61 -1.67 5.37
C PHE A 117 -1.75 -2.20 6.81
N LEU A 118 -2.43 -1.46 7.70
CA LEU A 118 -2.59 -1.87 9.09
C LEU A 118 -3.25 -3.25 9.20
N GLY A 119 -4.29 -3.51 8.41
CA GLY A 119 -5.01 -4.79 8.41
C GLY A 119 -4.06 -5.94 8.15
N GLY A 120 -3.26 -5.85 7.07
CA GLY A 120 -2.27 -6.88 6.74
C GLY A 120 -1.20 -7.05 7.82
N THR A 121 -0.81 -5.97 8.52
CA THR A 121 0.14 -6.04 9.65
C THR A 121 -0.47 -6.82 10.83
N LEU A 122 -1.75 -6.60 11.13
CA LEU A 122 -2.46 -7.32 12.20
C LEU A 122 -2.67 -8.80 11.86
N ASP A 123 -2.98 -9.10 10.59
CA ASP A 123 -3.10 -10.48 10.10
C ASP A 123 -1.78 -11.21 10.21
N GLN A 124 -0.68 -10.57 9.83
CA GLN A 124 0.67 -11.13 9.99
C GLN A 124 1.01 -11.37 11.46
N PHE A 125 0.70 -10.41 12.35
CA PHE A 125 0.91 -10.60 13.79
C PHE A 125 0.14 -11.82 14.31
N THR A 126 -1.12 -11.94 13.93
CA THR A 126 -1.96 -13.06 14.33
C THR A 126 -1.41 -14.40 13.82
N ALA A 127 -1.05 -14.45 12.54
CA ALA A 127 -0.53 -15.66 11.92
C ALA A 127 0.83 -16.07 12.50
N TYR A 128 1.76 -15.13 12.65
CA TYR A 128 3.08 -15.42 13.21
C TYR A 128 3.06 -15.72 14.70
N SER A 129 2.06 -15.26 15.46
CA SER A 129 1.93 -15.57 16.88
C SER A 129 1.47 -17.00 17.15
N GLN A 130 1.05 -17.73 16.11
CA GLN A 130 0.56 -19.11 16.25
C GLN A 130 1.67 -20.13 15.97
N GLY A 131 1.84 -21.08 16.89
CA GLY A 131 2.68 -22.28 16.70
C GLY A 131 4.19 -22.02 16.60
N ARG A 132 4.68 -20.82 16.97
CA ARG A 132 6.11 -20.47 16.98
C ARG A 132 6.67 -20.50 18.39
N GLN A 133 7.98 -20.74 18.49
CA GLN A 133 8.73 -20.66 19.75
C GLN A 133 9.38 -19.27 19.93
N SER A 134 9.78 -18.66 18.83
CA SER A 134 10.36 -17.31 18.84
C SER A 134 9.31 -16.24 19.09
N PRO A 135 9.64 -15.17 19.86
CA PRO A 135 8.69 -14.13 20.19
C PRO A 135 8.29 -13.31 18.97
N VAL A 136 7.01 -12.91 18.93
CA VAL A 136 6.46 -11.97 17.96
C VAL A 136 5.94 -10.75 18.70
N HIS A 137 6.43 -9.59 18.34
CA HIS A 137 6.05 -8.31 18.94
C HIS A 137 5.34 -7.43 17.94
N LEU A 138 4.41 -6.61 18.41
CA LEU A 138 3.66 -5.65 17.62
C LEU A 138 3.72 -4.28 18.29
N ILE A 139 4.05 -3.26 17.49
CA ILE A 139 3.93 -1.85 17.88
C ILE A 139 2.97 -1.18 16.90
N ILE A 140 1.92 -0.53 17.42
CA ILE A 140 1.04 0.32 16.63
C ILE A 140 1.18 1.75 17.12
N SER A 141 1.62 2.65 16.24
CA SER A 141 1.72 4.08 16.54
C SER A 141 0.56 4.87 15.95
N GLY A 142 0.45 6.15 16.31
CA GLY A 142 -0.62 7.04 15.83
C GLY A 142 -0.40 7.62 14.44
N GLY A 143 0.62 7.17 13.70
CA GLY A 143 1.00 7.76 12.42
C GLY A 143 0.23 7.23 11.21
N GLU A 144 0.71 7.62 10.05
CA GLU A 144 0.26 7.21 8.72
C GLU A 144 1.41 6.57 7.94
N HIS A 145 1.11 5.92 6.81
CA HIS A 145 2.10 5.21 6.01
C HIS A 145 3.31 6.08 5.64
N GLY A 146 4.52 5.57 5.90
CA GLY A 146 5.79 6.25 5.59
C GLY A 146 6.22 7.31 6.62
N ASN A 147 5.43 7.61 7.63
CA ASN A 147 5.71 8.63 8.64
C ASN A 147 6.26 8.07 9.97
N VAL A 148 6.87 6.91 9.96
CA VAL A 148 7.40 6.22 11.16
C VAL A 148 8.42 7.07 11.91
N TYR A 149 9.13 7.92 11.20
CA TYR A 149 10.17 8.81 11.76
C TYR A 149 9.72 10.27 11.90
N SER A 150 8.44 10.54 11.66
CA SER A 150 7.89 11.88 11.80
C SER A 150 7.82 12.28 13.28
N ARG A 151 8.36 13.45 13.62
CA ARG A 151 8.17 14.06 14.94
C ARG A 151 6.86 14.84 15.04
N ARG A 152 5.94 14.63 14.13
CA ARG A 152 4.62 15.26 14.15
C ARG A 152 3.82 14.74 15.34
N THR A 153 2.98 15.60 15.88
CA THR A 153 2.02 15.26 16.94
C THR A 153 0.61 15.04 16.42
N TYR A 154 0.45 15.04 15.10
CA TYR A 154 -0.84 14.88 14.42
C TYR A 154 -0.73 13.89 13.25
N SER A 155 -1.84 13.25 12.93
CA SER A 155 -2.02 12.40 11.76
C SER A 155 -3.32 12.77 11.06
N GLY A 156 -3.24 13.23 9.81
CA GLY A 156 -4.38 13.84 9.14
C GLY A 156 -4.97 14.97 9.99
N ASP A 157 -6.27 14.88 10.29
CA ASP A 157 -7.00 15.85 11.12
C ASP A 157 -6.97 15.53 12.62
N VAL A 158 -6.26 14.48 13.03
CA VAL A 158 -6.19 14.04 14.42
C VAL A 158 -4.95 14.61 15.11
N ASP A 159 -5.15 15.51 16.06
CA ASP A 159 -4.10 16.02 16.95
C ASP A 159 -3.98 15.09 18.16
N LEU A 160 -2.80 14.48 18.32
CA LEU A 160 -2.48 13.56 19.41
C LEU A 160 -1.86 14.29 20.61
N GLY A 161 -1.70 15.60 20.52
CA GLY A 161 -1.15 16.46 21.56
C GLY A 161 0.39 16.53 21.55
N PRO A 162 0.93 17.59 22.20
CA PRO A 162 2.36 17.94 22.08
C PRO A 162 3.31 16.92 22.71
N THR A 163 2.81 16.02 23.52
CA THR A 163 3.62 14.97 24.18
C THR A 163 3.56 13.62 23.48
N SER A 164 2.87 13.53 22.33
CA SER A 164 2.66 12.28 21.58
C SER A 164 3.33 12.33 20.21
N PRO A 165 4.66 12.44 20.11
CA PRO A 165 5.32 12.44 18.81
C PRO A 165 5.09 11.08 18.13
N ILE A 166 4.67 11.15 16.87
CA ILE A 166 4.45 9.98 16.03
C ILE A 166 5.84 9.54 15.50
N HIS A 167 6.55 8.77 16.27
CA HIS A 167 7.74 8.11 15.75
C HIS A 167 7.99 6.79 16.48
N VAL A 168 8.48 5.83 15.75
CA VAL A 168 9.10 4.63 16.26
C VAL A 168 10.57 4.76 15.90
N GLY A 169 11.34 5.40 16.73
CA GLY A 169 12.74 5.61 16.45
C GLY A 169 13.53 5.66 17.73
N THR A 170 14.72 5.11 17.71
CA THR A 170 15.72 5.30 18.73
C THR A 170 16.37 6.67 18.53
N GLU A 171 16.48 7.47 19.60
CA GLU A 171 17.51 8.47 19.65
C GLU A 171 18.91 7.81 19.65
#